data_a738157f86b859033639fc88059725f0
#
_entry.id   a738157f86b859033639fc88059725f0
#
_cell.length_a   1.000
_cell.length_b   1.000
_cell.length_c   1.000
_cell.angle_alpha   90.00
_cell.angle_beta   90.00
_cell.angle_gamma   90.00
#
_symmetry.space_group_name_H-M   'P 1'
#
loop_
_entity.id
_entity.type
_entity.pdbx_description
1 polymer ?
#
loop_
_entity_poly.entity_id
_entity_poly.type
_entity_poly.pdbx_seq_one_letter_code
_entity_poly.pdbx_strand_id
1 'polypeptide(L)'
;MPKLSVVIITFNEERNIERCLKSVQGLADEILIVDSFSSDRTEEICNKYNARFVQHKFDGYIEQKNWAINMATYDHVLSLDADEQVSEEMKNSILKVKGNWKYDGYYFNRLTYYCGKWIKHTSWYPSRKLRLWNRKKGKWDGVNPHDIFVMNKDASKKFLHGDILHYSYYTIEEHILQINHFTNILAESYHRQGIYASYNTIIFHPFWRFLRDYFLKLGFLDGFYGFIVSINSAHETFLKYIKLKKIIDDEKMIEPFRVCFFNSTVSWGGGEKWHYDTATRIALKGYDTIVVTNRKSELLQQVKKTKLRYYRIFVGNLSFLNIFKIIHLVKYFRRQRVKTIILNLSSDLKLAGLSAKIAGVKKIIYSRGIAVPIKDTLLNRFLLRYVATNIIANSIETKRTILKKNPYLVDENKINIIYNGIDFKEYSRHQYKELYTRKNGEVIIGNAGRFSEEKGHEHLIELAKQLNEQHINFKLLLAGKGKLENKYKKAVEMLGLSDKVIFLGFVNDMISFHSNIDIFVLSSHYEGFGYVLIEAMAKEKPVIAFSIGSSTEIIDNGVNGFVIEKFNVDQLTEKVTLLINNAELRKQMGQNGFKKVKELFTVEKTVAEVESLIL
;
A
#
# COMPACT_ATOMS: atom_id res chain seq x y z
N MET A 1 7.07 -25.86 26.66
CA MET A 1 7.60 -25.79 25.29
C MET A 1 6.74 -24.84 24.47
N PRO A 2 7.30 -24.03 23.57
CA PRO A 2 6.52 -23.22 22.65
C PRO A 2 5.55 -24.09 21.86
N LYS A 3 4.29 -23.66 21.76
CA LYS A 3 3.27 -24.36 21.00
C LYS A 3 3.34 -23.97 19.52
N LEU A 4 3.01 -24.91 18.65
CA LEU A 4 3.13 -24.79 17.20
C LEU A 4 1.76 -24.94 16.51
N SER A 5 1.35 -23.95 15.74
CA SER A 5 0.24 -24.06 14.80
C SER A 5 0.77 -24.50 13.43
N VAL A 6 0.27 -25.59 12.90
CA VAL A 6 0.45 -25.96 11.51
C VAL A 6 -0.72 -25.38 10.70
N VAL A 7 -0.39 -24.49 9.75
CA VAL A 7 -1.36 -23.77 8.94
C VAL A 7 -1.27 -24.23 7.50
N ILE A 8 -2.39 -24.74 6.96
CA ILE A 8 -2.48 -25.32 5.64
C ILE A 8 -3.57 -24.59 4.86
N ILE A 9 -3.26 -24.11 3.66
CA ILE A 9 -4.26 -23.62 2.71
C ILE A 9 -4.65 -24.74 1.76
N THR A 10 -5.93 -24.81 1.37
CA THR A 10 -6.42 -25.90 0.52
C THR A 10 -7.56 -25.47 -0.40
N PHE A 11 -7.66 -26.16 -1.55
CA PHE A 11 -8.78 -26.08 -2.48
C PHE A 11 -8.81 -27.34 -3.35
N ASN A 12 -9.81 -28.21 -3.17
CA ASN A 12 -9.99 -29.47 -3.89
C ASN A 12 -8.76 -30.39 -3.84
N GLU A 13 -8.33 -30.74 -2.64
CA GLU A 13 -7.10 -31.50 -2.39
C GLU A 13 -7.35 -32.88 -1.75
N GLU A 14 -8.51 -33.50 -2.00
CA GLU A 14 -8.85 -34.83 -1.46
C GLU A 14 -7.76 -35.89 -1.71
N ARG A 15 -7.00 -35.73 -2.79
CA ARG A 15 -5.89 -36.63 -3.17
C ARG A 15 -4.66 -36.52 -2.28
N ASN A 16 -4.41 -35.33 -1.72
CA ASN A 16 -3.13 -35.00 -1.06
C ASN A 16 -3.26 -34.70 0.42
N ILE A 17 -4.37 -34.07 0.82
CA ILE A 17 -4.53 -33.49 2.16
C ILE A 17 -4.34 -34.53 3.29
N GLU A 18 -4.78 -35.77 3.10
CA GLU A 18 -4.62 -36.83 4.11
C GLU A 18 -3.14 -37.09 4.43
N ARG A 19 -2.29 -37.13 3.40
CA ARG A 19 -0.85 -37.34 3.54
C ARG A 19 -0.19 -36.19 4.28
N CYS A 20 -0.58 -34.96 3.94
CA CYS A 20 -0.13 -33.75 4.63
C CYS A 20 -0.48 -33.83 6.12
N LEU A 21 -1.73 -34.10 6.46
CA LEU A 21 -2.24 -34.21 7.83
C LEU A 21 -1.55 -35.29 8.64
N LYS A 22 -1.35 -36.48 8.07
CA LYS A 22 -0.61 -37.60 8.72
C LYS A 22 0.82 -37.18 9.10
N SER A 23 1.49 -36.42 8.23
CA SER A 23 2.89 -36.04 8.45
C SER A 23 3.09 -35.06 9.61
N VAL A 24 2.07 -34.29 9.96
CA VAL A 24 2.13 -33.27 11.03
C VAL A 24 1.54 -33.74 12.35
N GLN A 25 0.95 -34.94 12.39
CA GLN A 25 0.48 -35.51 13.65
C GLN A 25 1.63 -35.75 14.64
N GLY A 26 1.39 -35.42 15.92
CA GLY A 26 2.41 -35.47 16.98
C GLY A 26 3.46 -34.35 16.90
N LEU A 27 3.41 -33.52 15.86
CA LEU A 27 4.23 -32.31 15.72
C LEU A 27 3.46 -31.05 16.09
N ALA A 28 2.23 -30.93 15.59
CA ALA A 28 1.35 -29.79 15.76
C ALA A 28 0.64 -29.79 17.11
N ASP A 29 0.53 -28.61 17.74
CA ASP A 29 -0.38 -28.38 18.88
C ASP A 29 -1.73 -27.83 18.39
N GLU A 30 -1.77 -27.28 17.16
CA GLU A 30 -2.97 -26.91 16.41
C GLU A 30 -2.73 -27.23 14.93
N ILE A 31 -3.71 -27.82 14.26
CA ILE A 31 -3.78 -27.94 12.81
C ILE A 31 -4.92 -27.03 12.34
N LEU A 32 -4.59 -25.97 11.62
CA LEU A 32 -5.54 -25.02 11.04
C LEU A 32 -5.56 -25.20 9.52
N ILE A 33 -6.73 -25.54 9.00
CA ILE A 33 -7.00 -25.62 7.56
C ILE A 33 -7.80 -24.38 7.14
N VAL A 34 -7.31 -23.71 6.11
CA VAL A 34 -8.03 -22.60 5.48
C VAL A 34 -8.40 -23.00 4.06
N ASP A 35 -9.65 -23.35 3.90
CA ASP A 35 -10.22 -23.87 2.67
C ASP A 35 -10.85 -22.77 1.81
N SER A 36 -10.66 -22.86 0.50
CA SER A 36 -11.20 -21.92 -0.49
C SER A 36 -12.52 -22.40 -1.11
N PHE A 37 -13.42 -22.96 -0.29
CA PHE A 37 -14.71 -23.57 -0.70
C PHE A 37 -14.53 -24.79 -1.60
N SER A 38 -13.79 -25.79 -1.12
CA SER A 38 -13.66 -27.09 -1.79
C SER A 38 -15.01 -27.77 -1.98
N SER A 39 -15.17 -28.43 -3.13
CA SER A 39 -16.38 -29.16 -3.51
C SER A 39 -16.18 -30.70 -3.54
N ASP A 40 -14.95 -31.15 -3.24
CA ASP A 40 -14.57 -32.55 -3.12
C ASP A 40 -14.59 -33.01 -1.65
N ARG A 41 -13.99 -34.18 -1.37
CA ARG A 41 -13.94 -34.74 -0.01
C ARG A 41 -12.90 -34.14 0.92
N THR A 42 -12.31 -32.97 0.56
CA THR A 42 -11.26 -32.32 1.36
C THR A 42 -11.72 -32.06 2.80
N GLU A 43 -12.91 -31.47 3.00
CA GLU A 43 -13.46 -31.18 4.33
C GLU A 43 -13.70 -32.45 5.14
N GLU A 44 -14.31 -33.50 4.54
CA GLU A 44 -14.54 -34.79 5.20
C GLU A 44 -13.22 -35.38 5.74
N ILE A 45 -12.16 -35.32 4.94
CA ILE A 45 -10.84 -35.83 5.33
C ILE A 45 -10.26 -35.02 6.47
N CYS A 46 -10.29 -33.68 6.40
CA CYS A 46 -9.78 -32.80 7.43
C CYS A 46 -10.42 -33.04 8.81
N ASN A 47 -11.73 -33.25 8.83
CA ASN A 47 -12.49 -33.51 10.06
C ASN A 47 -12.06 -34.83 10.76
N LYS A 48 -11.63 -35.87 10.02
CA LYS A 48 -11.10 -37.11 10.60
C LYS A 48 -9.81 -36.93 11.39
N TYR A 49 -9.08 -35.83 11.14
CA TYR A 49 -7.79 -35.53 11.78
C TYR A 49 -7.91 -34.48 12.89
N ASN A 50 -9.13 -34.14 13.34
CA ASN A 50 -9.39 -33.09 14.34
C ASN A 50 -8.75 -31.74 13.96
N ALA A 51 -8.67 -31.42 12.68
CA ALA A 51 -8.18 -30.16 12.20
C ALA A 51 -9.25 -29.07 12.36
N ARG A 52 -8.85 -27.90 12.78
CA ARG A 52 -9.70 -26.72 12.78
C ARG A 52 -9.90 -26.24 11.34
N PHE A 53 -11.06 -26.53 10.79
CA PHE A 53 -11.40 -26.21 9.40
C PHE A 53 -12.14 -24.88 9.31
N VAL A 54 -11.67 -23.97 8.46
CA VAL A 54 -12.26 -22.64 8.25
C VAL A 54 -12.31 -22.34 6.77
N GLN A 55 -13.45 -21.89 6.27
CA GLN A 55 -13.62 -21.47 4.89
C GLN A 55 -13.33 -19.98 4.71
N HIS A 56 -12.58 -19.64 3.67
CA HIS A 56 -12.27 -18.27 3.31
C HIS A 56 -12.15 -18.10 1.79
N LYS A 57 -12.76 -17.04 1.26
CA LYS A 57 -12.71 -16.75 -0.18
C LYS A 57 -11.28 -16.53 -0.65
N PHE A 58 -10.93 -17.14 -1.76
CA PHE A 58 -9.62 -16.99 -2.36
C PHE A 58 -9.49 -15.67 -3.13
N ASP A 59 -8.70 -14.73 -2.59
CA ASP A 59 -8.38 -13.46 -3.23
C ASP A 59 -6.93 -13.43 -3.80
N GLY A 60 -6.17 -14.51 -3.63
CA GLY A 60 -4.79 -14.70 -4.08
C GLY A 60 -3.98 -15.52 -3.07
N TYR A 61 -2.87 -16.11 -3.50
CA TYR A 61 -2.03 -16.94 -2.62
C TYR A 61 -1.44 -16.16 -1.45
N ILE A 62 -0.96 -14.94 -1.69
CA ILE A 62 -0.37 -14.08 -0.66
C ILE A 62 -1.44 -13.66 0.36
N GLU A 63 -2.59 -13.26 -0.12
CA GLU A 63 -3.74 -12.83 0.68
C GLU A 63 -4.24 -13.98 1.54
N GLN A 64 -4.47 -15.16 0.94
CA GLN A 64 -4.94 -16.35 1.63
C GLN A 64 -3.97 -16.80 2.73
N LYS A 65 -2.66 -16.87 2.43
CA LYS A 65 -1.63 -17.27 3.40
C LYS A 65 -1.50 -16.25 4.55
N ASN A 66 -1.59 -14.95 4.27
CA ASN A 66 -1.57 -13.92 5.32
C ASN A 66 -2.80 -14.00 6.22
N TRP A 67 -3.98 -14.23 5.63
CA TRP A 67 -5.20 -14.42 6.39
C TRP A 67 -5.09 -15.67 7.29
N ALA A 68 -4.62 -16.77 6.72
CA ALA A 68 -4.46 -18.04 7.41
C ALA A 68 -3.52 -17.96 8.62
N ILE A 69 -2.34 -17.36 8.52
CA ILE A 69 -1.43 -17.22 9.64
C ILE A 69 -1.96 -16.29 10.75
N ASN A 70 -2.83 -15.32 10.40
CA ASN A 70 -3.47 -14.47 11.39
C ASN A 70 -4.53 -15.21 12.21
N MET A 71 -5.15 -16.25 11.64
CA MET A 71 -6.13 -17.09 12.31
C MET A 71 -5.51 -18.16 13.22
N ALA A 72 -4.20 -18.41 13.11
CA ALA A 72 -3.50 -19.37 13.95
C ALA A 72 -3.55 -18.98 15.43
N THR A 73 -3.72 -19.96 16.32
CA THR A 73 -3.79 -19.74 17.77
C THR A 73 -2.42 -19.39 18.34
N TYR A 74 -1.36 -20.06 17.89
CA TYR A 74 -0.03 -19.90 18.44
C TYR A 74 0.87 -19.01 17.58
N ASP A 75 1.85 -18.38 18.21
CA ASP A 75 2.77 -17.45 17.54
C ASP A 75 3.76 -18.15 16.61
N HIS A 76 4.12 -19.40 16.91
CA HIS A 76 5.00 -20.20 16.05
C HIS A 76 4.14 -20.95 15.04
N VAL A 77 4.45 -20.77 13.76
CA VAL A 77 3.69 -21.31 12.65
C VAL A 77 4.59 -22.12 11.71
N LEU A 78 4.15 -23.33 11.39
CA LEU A 78 4.62 -24.10 10.23
C LEU A 78 3.57 -23.95 9.14
N SER A 79 3.91 -23.30 8.02
CA SER A 79 2.98 -23.13 6.88
C SER A 79 3.29 -24.16 5.81
N LEU A 80 2.28 -24.90 5.42
CA LEU A 80 2.34 -25.92 4.37
C LEU A 80 1.25 -25.67 3.32
N ASP A 81 1.49 -26.13 2.11
CA ASP A 81 0.46 -26.29 1.10
C ASP A 81 -0.13 -27.71 1.24
N ALA A 82 -1.38 -27.94 0.81
CA ALA A 82 -2.07 -29.22 1.04
C ALA A 82 -1.40 -30.42 0.34
N ASP A 83 -0.62 -30.18 -0.71
CA ASP A 83 0.17 -31.14 -1.46
C ASP A 83 1.61 -31.32 -0.93
N GLU A 84 1.92 -30.72 0.24
CA GLU A 84 3.22 -30.86 0.90
C GLU A 84 3.14 -31.82 2.11
N GLN A 85 4.21 -32.58 2.31
CA GLN A 85 4.37 -33.53 3.40
C GLN A 85 5.69 -33.23 4.14
N VAL A 86 5.68 -33.24 5.47
CA VAL A 86 6.88 -33.16 6.31
C VAL A 86 7.61 -34.51 6.29
N SER A 87 8.89 -34.54 5.88
CA SER A 87 9.70 -35.76 6.00
C SER A 87 10.01 -36.09 7.46
N GLU A 88 10.30 -37.36 7.76
CA GLU A 88 10.66 -37.79 9.13
C GLU A 88 11.89 -37.03 9.67
N GLU A 89 12.88 -36.77 8.80
CA GLU A 89 14.05 -35.98 9.18
C GLU A 89 13.68 -34.52 9.53
N MET A 90 12.82 -33.91 8.72
CA MET A 90 12.29 -32.57 9.00
C MET A 90 11.47 -32.53 10.29
N LYS A 91 10.61 -33.53 10.52
CA LYS A 91 9.82 -33.68 11.73
C LYS A 91 10.72 -33.74 12.97
N ASN A 92 11.75 -34.56 12.94
CA ASN A 92 12.72 -34.68 14.03
C ASN A 92 13.49 -33.35 14.27
N SER A 93 13.84 -32.65 13.21
CA SER A 93 14.48 -31.34 13.29
C SER A 93 13.58 -30.30 13.95
N ILE A 94 12.29 -30.28 13.62
CA ILE A 94 11.31 -29.37 14.23
C ILE A 94 11.06 -29.71 15.70
N LEU A 95 10.94 -30.99 16.06
CA LEU A 95 10.77 -31.42 17.45
C LEU A 95 11.94 -30.96 18.33
N LYS A 96 13.20 -31.07 17.82
CA LYS A 96 14.39 -30.53 18.52
C LYS A 96 14.28 -29.01 18.71
N VAL A 97 13.81 -28.28 17.71
CA VAL A 97 13.61 -26.81 17.79
C VAL A 97 12.51 -26.48 18.79
N LYS A 98 11.39 -27.21 18.84
CA LYS A 98 10.33 -27.01 19.84
C LYS A 98 10.86 -27.10 21.27
N GLY A 99 11.89 -27.92 21.52
CA GLY A 99 12.55 -28.00 22.83
C GLY A 99 13.44 -26.79 23.17
N ASN A 100 13.96 -26.08 22.17
CA ASN A 100 14.88 -24.94 22.35
C ASN A 100 14.80 -23.99 21.13
N TRP A 101 13.81 -23.11 21.12
CA TRP A 101 13.56 -22.18 20.04
C TRP A 101 14.53 -20.99 20.08
N LYS A 102 15.54 -20.97 19.19
CA LYS A 102 16.63 -19.97 19.20
C LYS A 102 16.54 -18.90 18.12
N TYR A 103 15.86 -19.19 17.00
CA TYR A 103 15.80 -18.31 15.83
C TYR A 103 14.37 -17.94 15.51
N ASP A 104 14.16 -16.78 14.86
CA ASP A 104 12.84 -16.30 14.49
C ASP A 104 12.22 -17.07 13.31
N GLY A 105 13.06 -17.69 12.48
CA GLY A 105 12.60 -18.48 11.35
C GLY A 105 13.58 -19.57 10.90
N TYR A 106 13.03 -20.61 10.26
CA TYR A 106 13.80 -21.75 9.81
C TYR A 106 13.47 -22.12 8.37
N TYR A 107 14.54 -22.35 7.58
CA TYR A 107 14.48 -22.82 6.21
C TYR A 107 14.60 -24.34 6.14
N PHE A 108 13.88 -24.92 5.16
CA PHE A 108 14.01 -26.30 4.73
C PHE A 108 14.18 -26.36 3.21
N ASN A 109 14.71 -27.45 2.68
CA ASN A 109 14.62 -27.70 1.27
C ASN A 109 13.23 -28.24 0.91
N ARG A 110 12.78 -27.96 -0.30
CA ARG A 110 11.59 -28.57 -0.88
C ARG A 110 12.02 -29.54 -1.99
N LEU A 111 11.71 -30.80 -1.81
CA LEU A 111 11.95 -31.86 -2.76
C LEU A 111 10.66 -32.17 -3.52
N THR A 112 10.68 -32.04 -4.84
CA THR A 112 9.49 -32.13 -5.66
C THR A 112 9.35 -33.52 -6.28
N TYR A 113 8.16 -34.12 -6.11
CA TYR A 113 7.73 -35.35 -6.79
C TYR A 113 7.19 -35.02 -8.17
N TYR A 114 7.64 -35.79 -9.16
CA TYR A 114 7.26 -35.61 -10.54
C TYR A 114 7.05 -36.98 -11.23
N CYS A 115 5.82 -37.31 -11.55
CA CYS A 115 5.46 -38.51 -12.34
C CYS A 115 6.14 -39.81 -11.84
N GLY A 116 6.13 -40.08 -10.53
CA GLY A 116 6.70 -41.29 -9.95
C GLY A 116 8.13 -41.16 -9.44
N LYS A 117 8.79 -40.00 -9.62
CA LYS A 117 10.19 -39.78 -9.23
C LYS A 117 10.41 -38.50 -8.44
N TRP A 118 11.28 -38.53 -7.46
CA TRP A 118 11.78 -37.35 -6.77
C TRP A 118 12.88 -36.68 -7.61
N ILE A 119 12.72 -35.38 -7.90
CA ILE A 119 13.68 -34.59 -8.67
C ILE A 119 14.71 -34.00 -7.72
N LYS A 120 15.93 -34.50 -7.79
CA LYS A 120 17.05 -34.14 -6.88
C LYS A 120 18.05 -33.15 -7.49
N HIS A 121 17.82 -32.75 -8.71
CA HIS A 121 18.68 -31.84 -9.47
C HIS A 121 17.83 -30.75 -10.16
N THR A 122 18.37 -30.09 -11.16
CA THR A 122 17.78 -28.93 -11.84
C THR A 122 17.68 -27.70 -10.94
N SER A 123 16.87 -26.71 -11.31
CA SER A 123 16.55 -25.58 -10.41
C SER A 123 15.47 -25.90 -9.38
N TRP A 124 14.92 -27.11 -9.40
CA TRP A 124 13.89 -27.53 -8.45
C TRP A 124 14.47 -28.00 -7.12
N TYR A 125 15.73 -28.48 -7.11
CA TYR A 125 16.39 -28.90 -5.88
C TYR A 125 17.91 -28.58 -5.90
N PRO A 126 18.48 -28.12 -4.76
CA PRO A 126 17.80 -27.76 -3.52
C PRO A 126 17.01 -26.44 -3.66
N SER A 127 15.76 -26.44 -3.20
CA SER A 127 14.88 -25.25 -3.20
C SER A 127 14.56 -24.86 -1.77
N ARG A 128 15.32 -23.90 -1.22
CA ARG A 128 15.16 -23.45 0.16
C ARG A 128 13.89 -22.65 0.36
N LYS A 129 13.03 -23.08 1.29
CA LYS A 129 11.78 -22.44 1.67
C LYS A 129 11.79 -22.11 3.16
N LEU A 130 11.44 -20.87 3.49
CA LEU A 130 11.16 -20.47 4.86
C LEU A 130 9.74 -20.93 5.18
N ARG A 131 9.59 -21.89 6.10
CA ARG A 131 8.28 -22.51 6.36
C ARG A 131 7.91 -22.58 7.84
N LEU A 132 8.87 -22.40 8.75
CA LEU A 132 8.66 -22.42 10.18
C LEU A 132 9.18 -21.10 10.78
N TRP A 133 8.31 -20.33 11.45
CA TRP A 133 8.67 -19.00 11.98
C TRP A 133 7.75 -18.50 13.08
N ASN A 134 8.16 -17.42 13.75
CA ASN A 134 7.26 -16.61 14.57
C ASN A 134 6.47 -15.65 13.67
N ARG A 135 5.13 -15.80 13.61
CA ARG A 135 4.24 -15.02 12.73
C ARG A 135 4.30 -13.51 12.94
N LYS A 136 4.71 -13.04 14.14
CA LYS A 136 4.87 -11.62 14.45
C LYS A 136 6.11 -11.00 13.80
N LYS A 137 7.01 -11.81 13.26
CA LYS A 137 8.31 -11.39 12.70
C LYS A 137 8.35 -11.26 11.18
N GLY A 138 7.21 -11.35 10.50
CA GLY A 138 7.14 -11.20 9.05
C GLY A 138 5.75 -11.39 8.47
N LYS A 139 5.67 -11.42 7.14
CA LYS A 139 4.43 -11.65 6.39
C LYS A 139 4.72 -12.27 5.03
N TRP A 140 3.71 -12.88 4.42
CA TRP A 140 3.77 -13.28 3.02
C TRP A 140 3.74 -12.04 2.12
N ASP A 141 4.62 -11.99 1.14
CA ASP A 141 4.77 -10.92 0.13
C ASP A 141 5.24 -11.54 -1.19
N GLY A 142 5.46 -10.72 -2.21
CA GLY A 142 5.93 -11.15 -3.53
C GLY A 142 4.96 -10.81 -4.64
N VAL A 143 4.83 -11.73 -5.60
CA VAL A 143 3.92 -11.60 -6.75
C VAL A 143 3.23 -12.95 -6.95
N ASN A 144 1.91 -12.99 -6.87
CA ASN A 144 1.16 -14.21 -7.16
C ASN A 144 1.52 -14.78 -8.54
N PRO A 145 1.81 -16.07 -8.71
CA PRO A 145 1.79 -17.16 -7.73
C PRO A 145 3.15 -17.43 -7.03
N HIS A 146 4.11 -16.53 -7.10
CA HIS A 146 5.44 -16.67 -6.49
C HIS A 146 5.50 -15.93 -5.14
N ASP A 147 4.75 -16.44 -4.20
CA ASP A 147 4.71 -15.96 -2.83
C ASP A 147 5.98 -16.37 -2.05
N ILE A 148 6.45 -15.45 -1.22
CA ILE A 148 7.56 -15.68 -0.30
C ILE A 148 7.21 -15.12 1.08
N PHE A 149 7.65 -15.78 2.15
CA PHE A 149 7.54 -15.21 3.48
C PHE A 149 8.73 -14.26 3.73
N VAL A 150 8.42 -12.98 3.94
CA VAL A 150 9.42 -11.93 4.18
C VAL A 150 9.45 -11.60 5.66
N MET A 151 10.57 -11.90 6.31
CA MET A 151 10.78 -11.56 7.70
C MET A 151 11.29 -10.13 7.88
N ASN A 152 11.06 -9.56 9.06
CA ASN A 152 11.62 -8.28 9.48
C ASN A 152 13.16 -8.29 9.35
N LYS A 153 13.77 -7.10 9.22
CA LYS A 153 15.21 -6.98 8.97
C LYS A 153 16.09 -7.51 10.10
N ASP A 154 15.60 -7.43 11.32
CA ASP A 154 16.24 -7.86 12.56
C ASP A 154 16.02 -9.34 12.89
N ALA A 155 15.20 -10.05 12.11
CA ALA A 155 14.82 -11.42 12.38
C ALA A 155 15.95 -12.41 12.06
N SER A 156 16.27 -13.26 13.02
CA SER A 156 17.27 -14.32 12.92
C SER A 156 16.73 -15.55 12.20
N LYS A 157 17.55 -16.19 11.35
CA LYS A 157 17.12 -17.33 10.53
C LYS A 157 18.17 -18.43 10.52
N LYS A 158 17.71 -19.70 10.45
CA LYS A 158 18.59 -20.86 10.35
C LYS A 158 18.06 -21.88 9.36
N PHE A 159 18.95 -22.58 8.70
CA PHE A 159 18.61 -23.76 7.90
C PHE A 159 18.55 -24.99 8.81
N LEU A 160 17.53 -25.84 8.61
CA LEU A 160 17.37 -27.13 9.27
C LEU A 160 17.39 -28.25 8.25
N HIS A 161 17.85 -29.42 8.68
CA HIS A 161 17.88 -30.62 7.87
C HIS A 161 16.49 -31.24 7.75
N GLY A 162 16.29 -31.96 6.65
CA GLY A 162 15.03 -32.56 6.26
C GLY A 162 14.31 -31.76 5.18
N ASP A 163 13.53 -32.47 4.37
CA ASP A 163 12.87 -31.93 3.20
C ASP A 163 11.37 -31.80 3.41
N ILE A 164 10.78 -30.78 2.79
CA ILE A 164 9.37 -30.71 2.47
C ILE A 164 9.15 -31.55 1.21
N LEU A 165 8.42 -32.62 1.32
CA LEU A 165 8.07 -33.51 0.20
C LEU A 165 6.85 -32.94 -0.52
N HIS A 166 7.04 -32.42 -1.74
CA HIS A 166 6.02 -31.70 -2.48
C HIS A 166 5.52 -32.53 -3.67
N TYR A 167 4.29 -32.95 -3.61
CA TYR A 167 3.65 -33.81 -4.61
C TYR A 167 2.96 -33.00 -5.73
N SER A 168 3.76 -32.23 -6.48
CA SER A 168 3.26 -31.25 -7.44
C SER A 168 2.58 -31.85 -8.66
N TYR A 169 3.16 -32.93 -9.23
CA TYR A 169 2.72 -33.43 -10.53
C TYR A 169 2.71 -34.94 -10.57
N TYR A 170 1.56 -35.50 -10.81
CA TYR A 170 1.39 -36.93 -11.02
C TYR A 170 1.43 -37.31 -12.51
N THR A 171 1.14 -36.34 -13.40
CA THR A 171 1.23 -36.48 -14.83
C THR A 171 1.95 -35.32 -15.49
N ILE A 172 2.47 -35.54 -16.70
CA ILE A 172 3.09 -34.46 -17.51
C ILE A 172 2.02 -33.42 -17.93
N GLU A 173 0.78 -33.88 -18.15
CA GLU A 173 -0.34 -33.04 -18.53
C GLU A 173 -0.67 -32.00 -17.41
N GLU A 174 -0.76 -32.46 -16.18
CA GLU A 174 -0.95 -31.54 -15.01
C GLU A 174 0.11 -30.43 -15.00
N HIS A 175 1.38 -30.78 -15.25
CA HIS A 175 2.47 -29.80 -15.31
C HIS A 175 2.29 -28.79 -16.45
N ILE A 176 1.94 -29.24 -17.64
CA ILE A 176 1.73 -28.37 -18.81
C ILE A 176 0.54 -27.42 -18.58
N LEU A 177 -0.56 -27.93 -18.04
CA LEU A 177 -1.73 -27.10 -17.69
C LEU A 177 -1.39 -26.02 -16.67
N GLN A 178 -0.63 -26.38 -15.63
CA GLN A 178 -0.19 -25.43 -14.62
C GLN A 178 0.78 -24.38 -15.20
N ILE A 179 1.73 -24.78 -16.05
CA ILE A 179 2.62 -23.86 -16.78
C ILE A 179 1.78 -22.85 -17.57
N ASN A 180 0.78 -23.33 -18.30
CA ASN A 180 -0.07 -22.45 -19.09
C ASN A 180 -0.84 -21.45 -18.21
N HIS A 181 -1.39 -21.91 -17.09
CA HIS A 181 -2.09 -21.06 -16.13
C HIS A 181 -1.15 -20.01 -15.49
N PHE A 182 -0.04 -20.45 -14.93
CA PHE A 182 0.90 -19.55 -14.23
C PHE A 182 1.58 -18.55 -15.17
N THR A 183 1.88 -18.94 -16.42
CA THR A 183 2.46 -18.01 -17.39
C THR A 183 1.50 -16.90 -17.82
N ASN A 184 0.18 -17.09 -17.76
CA ASN A 184 -0.80 -16.02 -17.94
C ASN A 184 -0.69 -14.98 -16.82
N ILE A 185 -0.74 -15.46 -15.56
CA ILE A 185 -0.63 -14.59 -14.37
C ILE A 185 0.70 -13.81 -14.36
N LEU A 186 1.80 -14.49 -14.69
CA LEU A 186 3.12 -13.88 -14.75
C LEU A 186 3.24 -12.85 -15.88
N ALA A 187 2.71 -13.14 -17.07
CA ALA A 187 2.73 -12.20 -18.19
C ALA A 187 1.96 -10.92 -17.86
N GLU A 188 0.77 -11.03 -17.27
CA GLU A 188 -0.01 -9.88 -16.80
C GLU A 188 0.72 -9.10 -15.70
N SER A 189 1.33 -9.81 -14.74
CA SER A 189 2.10 -9.19 -13.68
C SER A 189 3.32 -8.44 -14.20
N TYR A 190 4.07 -9.02 -15.14
CA TYR A 190 5.22 -8.40 -15.78
C TYR A 190 4.79 -7.18 -16.60
N HIS A 191 3.67 -7.29 -17.30
CA HIS A 191 3.08 -6.18 -18.03
C HIS A 191 2.72 -5.01 -17.11
N ARG A 192 2.04 -5.26 -15.98
CA ARG A 192 1.74 -4.24 -14.96
C ARG A 192 3.00 -3.59 -14.37
N GLN A 193 4.10 -4.34 -14.28
CA GLN A 193 5.40 -3.84 -13.83
C GLN A 193 6.18 -3.07 -14.92
N GLY A 194 5.65 -2.94 -16.12
CA GLY A 194 6.33 -2.29 -17.26
C GLY A 194 7.54 -3.08 -17.78
N ILE A 195 7.61 -4.40 -17.52
CA ILE A 195 8.66 -5.27 -18.02
C ILE A 195 8.38 -5.54 -19.51
N TYR A 196 9.43 -5.55 -20.31
CA TYR A 196 9.37 -5.79 -21.75
C TYR A 196 9.88 -7.17 -22.13
N ALA A 197 9.26 -7.78 -23.14
CA ALA A 197 9.76 -8.94 -23.84
C ALA A 197 10.35 -8.50 -25.21
N SER A 198 11.67 -8.61 -25.36
CA SER A 198 12.34 -8.47 -26.65
C SER A 198 12.45 -9.84 -27.34
N TYR A 199 12.70 -9.86 -28.66
CA TYR A 199 12.98 -11.11 -29.37
C TYR A 199 14.17 -11.86 -28.74
N ASN A 200 15.21 -11.15 -28.33
CA ASN A 200 16.35 -11.75 -27.64
C ASN A 200 15.92 -12.43 -26.33
N THR A 201 15.07 -11.80 -25.54
CA THR A 201 14.55 -12.37 -24.29
C THR A 201 13.72 -13.63 -24.53
N ILE A 202 12.92 -13.64 -25.61
CA ILE A 202 12.04 -14.77 -25.97
C ILE A 202 12.87 -15.99 -26.42
N ILE A 203 14.00 -15.78 -27.10
CA ILE A 203 14.81 -16.85 -27.68
C ILE A 203 15.90 -17.31 -26.69
N PHE A 204 16.71 -16.37 -26.19
CA PHE A 204 17.90 -16.73 -25.40
C PHE A 204 17.60 -17.12 -23.95
N HIS A 205 16.59 -16.55 -23.30
CA HIS A 205 16.30 -16.92 -21.90
C HIS A 205 15.80 -18.35 -21.75
N PRO A 206 14.89 -18.88 -22.60
CA PRO A 206 14.50 -20.30 -22.55
C PRO A 206 15.66 -21.23 -22.83
N PHE A 207 16.44 -20.93 -23.86
CA PHE A 207 17.63 -21.72 -24.22
C PHE A 207 18.65 -21.78 -23.06
N TRP A 208 18.97 -20.61 -22.46
CA TRP A 208 19.84 -20.56 -21.29
C TRP A 208 19.23 -21.30 -20.09
N ARG A 209 17.91 -21.20 -19.89
CA ARG A 209 17.20 -21.92 -18.82
C ARG A 209 17.38 -23.43 -18.96
N PHE A 210 17.24 -23.96 -20.16
CA PHE A 210 17.45 -25.39 -20.42
C PHE A 210 18.91 -25.80 -20.15
N LEU A 211 19.87 -25.09 -20.73
CA LEU A 211 21.30 -25.39 -20.53
C LEU A 211 21.69 -25.38 -19.06
N ARG A 212 21.23 -24.37 -18.34
CA ARG A 212 21.50 -24.25 -16.91
C ARG A 212 20.91 -25.40 -16.11
N ASP A 213 19.63 -25.70 -16.33
CA ASP A 213 18.90 -26.68 -15.50
C ASP A 213 19.34 -28.13 -15.84
N TYR A 214 19.57 -28.43 -17.12
CA TYR A 214 19.94 -29.77 -17.53
C TYR A 214 21.43 -30.08 -17.32
N PHE A 215 22.32 -29.16 -17.71
CA PHE A 215 23.76 -29.38 -17.61
C PHE A 215 24.37 -28.81 -16.33
N LEU A 216 24.22 -27.51 -16.06
CA LEU A 216 24.89 -26.86 -14.92
C LEU A 216 24.28 -27.26 -13.57
N LYS A 217 22.99 -27.55 -13.53
CA LYS A 217 22.26 -28.05 -12.35
C LYS A 217 22.11 -29.58 -12.35
N LEU A 218 22.87 -30.25 -13.20
CA LEU A 218 22.95 -31.72 -13.28
C LEU A 218 21.61 -32.44 -13.48
N GLY A 219 20.65 -31.79 -14.15
CA GLY A 219 19.33 -32.36 -14.38
C GLY A 219 19.36 -33.71 -15.10
N PHE A 220 20.41 -33.98 -15.89
CA PHE A 220 20.61 -35.27 -16.56
C PHE A 220 20.76 -36.46 -15.57
N LEU A 221 21.17 -36.20 -14.32
CA LEU A 221 21.25 -37.22 -13.28
C LEU A 221 19.88 -37.72 -12.83
N ASP A 222 18.83 -36.92 -13.00
CA ASP A 222 17.45 -37.36 -12.76
C ASP A 222 16.86 -38.15 -13.97
N GLY A 223 17.68 -38.44 -14.97
CA GLY A 223 17.31 -39.25 -16.15
C GLY A 223 16.25 -38.57 -17.02
N PHE A 224 15.33 -39.36 -17.55
CA PHE A 224 14.27 -38.88 -18.44
C PHE A 224 13.42 -37.75 -17.82
N TYR A 225 13.05 -37.88 -16.56
CA TYR A 225 12.25 -36.85 -15.90
C TYR A 225 13.02 -35.55 -15.63
N GLY A 226 14.34 -35.63 -15.38
CA GLY A 226 15.19 -34.44 -15.30
C GLY A 226 15.27 -33.68 -16.63
N PHE A 227 15.27 -34.41 -17.77
CA PHE A 227 15.18 -33.83 -19.10
C PHE A 227 13.83 -33.14 -19.33
N ILE A 228 12.71 -33.83 -19.02
CA ILE A 228 11.35 -33.26 -19.15
C ILE A 228 11.17 -32.01 -18.29
N VAL A 229 11.61 -32.02 -17.03
CA VAL A 229 11.55 -30.86 -16.13
C VAL A 229 12.36 -29.70 -16.67
N SER A 230 13.55 -29.96 -17.25
CA SER A 230 14.40 -28.92 -17.82
C SER A 230 13.78 -28.29 -19.08
N ILE A 231 13.19 -29.10 -19.96
CA ILE A 231 12.45 -28.63 -21.14
C ILE A 231 11.21 -27.83 -20.73
N ASN A 232 10.41 -28.33 -19.79
CA ASN A 232 9.21 -27.64 -19.33
C ASN A 232 9.54 -26.31 -18.63
N SER A 233 10.64 -26.23 -17.87
CA SER A 233 11.12 -24.97 -17.31
C SER A 233 11.54 -23.96 -18.36
N ALA A 234 12.15 -24.41 -19.45
CA ALA A 234 12.47 -23.58 -20.62
C ALA A 234 11.18 -23.13 -21.34
N HIS A 235 10.23 -24.05 -21.55
CA HIS A 235 8.93 -23.76 -22.14
C HIS A 235 8.12 -22.76 -21.32
N GLU A 236 8.07 -22.90 -20.00
CA GLU A 236 7.50 -21.89 -19.10
C GLU A 236 8.10 -20.51 -19.32
N THR A 237 9.43 -20.44 -19.42
CA THR A 237 10.14 -19.19 -19.67
C THR A 237 9.80 -18.61 -21.06
N PHE A 238 9.67 -19.43 -22.07
CA PHE A 238 9.24 -19.04 -23.41
C PHE A 238 7.80 -18.53 -23.41
N LEU A 239 6.85 -19.29 -22.86
CA LEU A 239 5.44 -18.92 -22.82
C LEU A 239 5.21 -17.62 -22.07
N LYS A 240 5.86 -17.43 -20.94
CA LYS A 240 5.79 -16.17 -20.17
C LYS A 240 6.14 -14.96 -21.02
N TYR A 241 7.25 -15.00 -21.75
CA TYR A 241 7.70 -13.87 -22.54
C TYR A 241 6.92 -13.69 -23.86
N ILE A 242 6.47 -14.76 -24.50
CA ILE A 242 5.65 -14.64 -25.72
C ILE A 242 4.25 -14.09 -25.41
N LYS A 243 3.63 -14.53 -24.27
CA LYS A 243 2.35 -14.01 -23.80
C LYS A 243 2.49 -12.54 -23.42
N LEU A 244 3.56 -12.17 -22.71
CA LEU A 244 3.86 -10.78 -22.39
C LEU A 244 4.03 -9.94 -23.68
N LYS A 245 4.75 -10.48 -24.69
CA LYS A 245 4.92 -9.80 -25.99
C LYS A 245 3.58 -9.60 -26.68
N LYS A 246 2.72 -10.63 -26.67
CA LYS A 246 1.38 -10.54 -27.26
C LYS A 246 0.53 -9.45 -26.57
N ILE A 247 0.47 -9.41 -25.25
CA ILE A 247 -0.25 -8.36 -24.48
C ILE A 247 0.24 -6.96 -24.91
N ILE A 248 1.56 -6.78 -24.98
CA ILE A 248 2.16 -5.51 -25.38
C ILE A 248 1.83 -5.15 -26.83
N ASP A 249 1.79 -6.12 -27.73
CA ASP A 249 1.53 -5.87 -29.15
C ASP A 249 0.04 -5.64 -29.42
N ASP A 250 -0.85 -6.36 -28.74
CA ASP A 250 -2.31 -6.14 -28.81
C ASP A 250 -2.66 -4.71 -28.34
N GLU A 251 -2.00 -4.21 -27.27
CA GLU A 251 -2.15 -2.82 -26.82
C GLU A 251 -1.63 -1.77 -27.81
N LYS A 252 -0.63 -2.12 -28.64
CA LYS A 252 -0.13 -1.20 -29.68
C LYS A 252 -1.11 -1.00 -30.83
N MET A 253 -1.99 -1.98 -31.05
CA MET A 253 -3.02 -1.91 -32.09
C MET A 253 -4.17 -0.98 -31.73
N ILE A 254 -4.45 -0.82 -30.42
CA ILE A 254 -5.38 0.17 -29.91
C ILE A 254 -4.51 1.38 -29.53
N GLU A 255 -4.73 2.59 -30.10
CA GLU A 255 -4.01 3.79 -29.62
C GLU A 255 -4.53 4.17 -28.23
N PRO A 256 -3.96 3.69 -27.14
CA PRO A 256 -4.48 4.02 -25.83
C PRO A 256 -4.10 5.45 -25.45
N PHE A 257 -5.06 6.21 -25.00
CA PHE A 257 -4.78 7.48 -24.34
C PHE A 257 -4.18 7.20 -22.96
N ARG A 258 -2.85 7.15 -22.91
CA ARG A 258 -2.13 6.68 -21.73
C ARG A 258 -1.76 7.84 -20.81
N VAL A 259 -2.20 7.73 -19.57
CA VAL A 259 -1.95 8.69 -18.49
C VAL A 259 -0.95 8.11 -17.50
N CYS A 260 0.12 8.84 -17.21
CA CYS A 260 1.13 8.46 -16.24
C CYS A 260 1.03 9.33 -14.98
N PHE A 261 0.77 8.72 -13.85
CA PHE A 261 0.87 9.35 -12.53
C PHE A 261 2.25 9.08 -11.95
N PHE A 262 3.07 10.10 -11.79
CA PHE A 262 4.45 9.97 -11.33
C PHE A 262 4.61 10.61 -9.96
N ASN A 263 4.91 9.79 -8.94
CA ASN A 263 5.09 10.23 -7.56
C ASN A 263 6.21 9.41 -6.90
N SER A 264 7.36 10.01 -6.67
CA SER A 264 8.53 9.33 -6.11
C SER A 264 8.62 9.37 -4.58
N THR A 265 7.62 9.87 -3.89
CA THR A 265 7.56 9.95 -2.42
C THR A 265 7.63 8.55 -1.79
N VAL A 266 8.32 8.44 -0.65
CA VAL A 266 8.41 7.19 0.11
C VAL A 266 7.30 7.06 1.14
N SER A 267 6.99 8.17 1.85
CA SER A 267 5.95 8.22 2.89
C SER A 267 4.54 8.28 2.28
N TRP A 268 3.52 8.04 3.13
CA TRP A 268 2.12 8.23 2.77
C TRP A 268 1.61 9.54 3.36
N GLY A 269 0.90 10.32 2.55
CA GLY A 269 0.27 11.57 2.94
C GLY A 269 -0.81 11.99 1.95
N GLY A 270 -1.30 13.23 2.05
CA GLY A 270 -2.37 13.74 1.20
C GLY A 270 -2.05 13.74 -0.30
N GLY A 271 -0.80 14.01 -0.67
CA GLY A 271 -0.37 13.98 -2.07
C GLY A 271 -0.39 12.57 -2.67
N GLU A 272 0.04 11.56 -1.91
CA GLU A 272 0.04 10.16 -2.32
C GLU A 272 -1.39 9.59 -2.39
N LYS A 273 -2.23 9.95 -1.41
CA LYS A 273 -3.66 9.62 -1.42
C LYS A 273 -4.34 10.20 -2.67
N TRP A 274 -4.11 11.47 -2.96
CA TRP A 274 -4.65 12.13 -4.15
C TRP A 274 -4.23 11.44 -5.45
N HIS A 275 -2.93 11.09 -5.58
CA HIS A 275 -2.43 10.36 -6.74
C HIS A 275 -3.06 8.98 -6.89
N TYR A 276 -3.19 8.25 -5.79
CA TYR A 276 -3.81 6.92 -5.77
C TYR A 276 -5.30 6.99 -6.15
N ASP A 277 -6.05 7.87 -5.49
CA ASP A 277 -7.49 8.01 -5.69
C ASP A 277 -7.81 8.48 -7.11
N THR A 278 -7.07 9.48 -7.61
CA THR A 278 -7.28 10.02 -8.96
C THR A 278 -6.85 9.01 -10.02
N ALA A 279 -5.69 8.36 -9.89
CA ALA A 279 -5.22 7.35 -10.84
C ALA A 279 -6.19 6.17 -10.97
N THR A 280 -6.69 5.69 -9.83
CA THR A 280 -7.64 4.57 -9.80
C THR A 280 -8.94 4.93 -10.51
N ARG A 281 -9.48 6.14 -10.28
CA ARG A 281 -10.74 6.58 -10.88
C ARG A 281 -10.61 6.95 -12.36
N ILE A 282 -9.50 7.53 -12.77
CA ILE A 282 -9.18 7.77 -14.18
C ILE A 282 -9.10 6.43 -14.92
N ALA A 283 -8.49 5.40 -14.31
CA ALA A 283 -8.47 4.06 -14.91
C ALA A 283 -9.88 3.44 -15.01
N LEU A 284 -10.74 3.63 -14.00
CA LEU A 284 -12.14 3.16 -14.04
C LEU A 284 -12.98 3.84 -15.12
N LYS A 285 -12.60 5.04 -15.55
CA LYS A 285 -13.19 5.73 -16.71
C LYS A 285 -12.68 5.22 -18.07
N GLY A 286 -11.81 4.20 -18.08
CA GLY A 286 -11.31 3.57 -19.30
C GLY A 286 -9.97 4.12 -19.81
N TYR A 287 -9.34 5.07 -19.11
CA TYR A 287 -7.99 5.53 -19.49
C TYR A 287 -6.93 4.51 -19.09
N ASP A 288 -6.03 4.21 -20.03
CA ASP A 288 -4.85 3.37 -19.72
C ASP A 288 -3.90 4.10 -18.76
N THR A 289 -3.94 3.72 -17.51
CA THR A 289 -3.28 4.44 -16.42
C THR A 289 -2.06 3.69 -15.89
N ILE A 290 -0.93 4.39 -15.78
CA ILE A 290 0.31 3.87 -15.20
C ILE A 290 0.69 4.71 -13.98
N VAL A 291 1.05 4.07 -12.88
CA VAL A 291 1.60 4.72 -11.70
C VAL A 291 3.11 4.46 -11.61
N VAL A 292 3.91 5.52 -11.66
CA VAL A 292 5.36 5.45 -11.46
C VAL A 292 5.71 5.94 -10.06
N THR A 293 6.37 5.11 -9.28
CA THR A 293 6.61 5.42 -7.86
C THR A 293 7.93 4.83 -7.34
N ASN A 294 8.32 5.20 -6.12
CA ASN A 294 9.52 4.68 -5.47
C ASN A 294 9.33 3.21 -5.06
N ARG A 295 10.42 2.43 -5.11
CA ARG A 295 10.41 1.01 -4.69
C ARG A 295 9.99 0.81 -3.22
N LYS A 296 10.24 1.80 -2.36
CA LYS A 296 9.93 1.77 -0.92
C LYS A 296 8.69 2.59 -0.56
N SER A 297 7.91 3.04 -1.55
CA SER A 297 6.74 3.89 -1.34
C SER A 297 5.55 3.11 -0.81
N GLU A 298 4.82 3.69 0.15
CA GLU A 298 3.51 3.19 0.56
C GLU A 298 2.48 3.28 -0.57
N LEU A 299 2.60 4.25 -1.48
CA LEU A 299 1.79 4.33 -2.69
C LEU A 299 1.93 3.05 -3.53
N LEU A 300 3.15 2.48 -3.63
CA LEU A 300 3.37 1.21 -4.32
C LEU A 300 2.57 0.06 -3.68
N GLN A 301 2.50 0.00 -2.36
CA GLN A 301 1.77 -1.04 -1.64
C GLN A 301 0.26 -0.97 -1.94
N GLN A 302 -0.29 0.25 -2.00
CA GLN A 302 -1.70 0.44 -2.37
C GLN A 302 -1.96 0.10 -3.84
N VAL A 303 -1.10 0.56 -4.76
CA VAL A 303 -1.24 0.28 -6.20
C VAL A 303 -1.17 -1.21 -6.50
N LYS A 304 -0.33 -1.96 -5.81
CA LYS A 304 -0.23 -3.43 -5.95
C LYS A 304 -1.55 -4.16 -5.64
N LYS A 305 -2.42 -3.62 -4.80
CA LYS A 305 -3.75 -4.17 -4.50
C LYS A 305 -4.77 -3.94 -5.62
N THR A 306 -4.42 -3.15 -6.64
CA THR A 306 -5.28 -2.81 -7.77
C THR A 306 -4.80 -3.49 -9.06
N LYS A 307 -5.59 -3.37 -10.12
CA LYS A 307 -5.19 -3.79 -11.48
C LYS A 307 -4.36 -2.73 -12.21
N LEU A 308 -4.02 -1.60 -11.57
CA LEU A 308 -3.23 -0.54 -12.18
C LEU A 308 -1.83 -1.02 -12.58
N ARG A 309 -1.39 -0.59 -13.74
CA ARG A 309 0.00 -0.76 -14.17
C ARG A 309 0.91 0.12 -13.32
N TYR A 310 2.09 -0.38 -12.96
CA TYR A 310 3.04 0.41 -12.19
C TYR A 310 4.48 0.22 -12.66
N TYR A 311 5.29 1.24 -12.41
CA TYR A 311 6.72 1.20 -12.65
C TYR A 311 7.48 1.74 -11.42
N ARG A 312 8.62 1.15 -11.10
CA ARG A 312 9.41 1.46 -9.89
C ARG A 312 10.68 2.19 -10.26
N ILE A 313 10.87 3.39 -9.71
CA ILE A 313 12.08 4.17 -9.92
C ILE A 313 12.51 4.86 -8.62
N PHE A 314 13.81 5.01 -8.43
CA PHE A 314 14.37 5.84 -7.35
C PHE A 314 14.68 7.24 -7.88
N VAL A 315 14.09 8.26 -7.26
CA VAL A 315 14.33 9.68 -7.56
C VAL A 315 14.81 10.38 -6.30
N GLY A 316 15.96 11.01 -6.40
CA GLY A 316 16.49 11.94 -5.39
C GLY A 316 16.63 13.34 -5.97
N ASN A 317 16.93 14.32 -5.14
CA ASN A 317 16.98 15.73 -5.54
C ASN A 317 17.93 16.06 -6.71
N LEU A 318 19.02 15.31 -6.86
CA LEU A 318 20.01 15.45 -7.94
C LEU A 318 19.86 14.42 -9.06
N SER A 319 18.78 13.60 -9.04
CA SER A 319 18.57 12.57 -10.08
C SER A 319 18.43 13.14 -11.49
N PHE A 320 18.03 14.40 -11.62
CA PHE A 320 17.91 15.10 -12.92
C PHE A 320 19.26 15.39 -13.59
N LEU A 321 20.39 15.31 -12.88
CA LEU A 321 21.73 15.40 -13.42
C LEU A 321 22.24 14.06 -14.00
N ASN A 322 21.56 12.96 -13.70
CA ASN A 322 21.94 11.64 -14.19
C ASN A 322 21.36 11.41 -15.58
N ILE A 323 22.21 11.59 -16.61
CA ILE A 323 21.83 11.45 -18.03
C ILE A 323 21.29 10.04 -18.36
N PHE A 324 21.82 8.99 -17.73
CA PHE A 324 21.34 7.62 -17.95
C PHE A 324 19.90 7.43 -17.44
N LYS A 325 19.54 8.06 -16.32
CA LYS A 325 18.15 8.05 -15.84
C LYS A 325 17.22 8.82 -16.78
N ILE A 326 17.68 9.95 -17.31
CA ILE A 326 16.91 10.73 -18.29
C ILE A 326 16.67 9.89 -19.55
N ILE A 327 17.72 9.33 -20.15
CA ILE A 327 17.62 8.47 -21.34
C ILE A 327 16.69 7.28 -21.08
N HIS A 328 16.83 6.66 -19.93
CA HIS A 328 15.97 5.54 -19.52
C HIS A 328 14.49 5.92 -19.46
N LEU A 329 14.15 7.04 -18.80
CA LEU A 329 12.77 7.54 -18.73
C LEU A 329 12.25 8.00 -20.09
N VAL A 330 13.07 8.65 -20.92
CA VAL A 330 12.69 9.03 -22.29
C VAL A 330 12.30 7.79 -23.09
N LYS A 331 13.16 6.75 -23.07
CA LYS A 331 12.86 5.47 -23.73
C LYS A 331 11.59 4.83 -23.15
N TYR A 332 11.42 4.87 -21.83
CA TYR A 332 10.25 4.34 -21.15
C TYR A 332 8.97 5.05 -21.60
N PHE A 333 8.91 6.40 -21.53
CA PHE A 333 7.72 7.17 -21.91
C PHE A 333 7.38 7.01 -23.40
N ARG A 334 8.36 6.96 -24.28
CA ARG A 334 8.16 6.68 -25.71
C ARG A 334 7.59 5.27 -25.94
N ARG A 335 8.19 4.27 -25.29
CA ARG A 335 7.73 2.87 -25.41
C ARG A 335 6.32 2.70 -24.85
N GLN A 336 6.03 3.36 -23.73
CA GLN A 336 4.69 3.34 -23.12
C GLN A 336 3.71 4.27 -23.84
N ARG A 337 4.12 5.02 -24.86
CA ARG A 337 3.26 5.99 -25.57
C ARG A 337 2.49 6.92 -24.65
N VAL A 338 3.15 7.41 -23.59
CA VAL A 338 2.55 8.31 -22.62
C VAL A 338 2.11 9.60 -23.31
N LYS A 339 0.81 9.92 -23.23
CA LYS A 339 0.24 11.18 -23.81
C LYS A 339 0.20 12.29 -22.77
N THR A 340 -0.10 11.93 -21.51
CA THR A 340 -0.17 12.87 -20.39
C THR A 340 0.58 12.31 -19.19
N ILE A 341 1.37 13.16 -18.51
CA ILE A 341 2.03 12.83 -17.25
C ILE A 341 1.61 13.82 -16.16
N ILE A 342 1.27 13.31 -14.97
CA ILE A 342 0.93 14.08 -13.77
C ILE A 342 2.02 13.83 -12.73
N LEU A 343 2.70 14.90 -12.31
CA LEU A 343 3.89 14.89 -11.45
C LEU A 343 3.56 15.44 -10.07
N ASN A 344 4.09 14.84 -9.00
CA ASN A 344 3.78 15.28 -7.63
C ASN A 344 4.86 16.20 -7.05
N LEU A 345 6.12 15.78 -7.05
CA LEU A 345 7.20 16.50 -6.40
C LEU A 345 7.98 17.43 -7.35
N SER A 346 8.66 18.41 -6.81
CA SER A 346 9.60 19.24 -7.59
C SER A 346 10.77 18.43 -8.16
N SER A 347 11.21 17.37 -7.46
CA SER A 347 12.20 16.41 -7.97
C SER A 347 11.66 15.59 -9.14
N ASP A 348 10.36 15.26 -9.12
CA ASP A 348 9.69 14.56 -10.21
C ASP A 348 9.58 15.45 -11.45
N LEU A 349 9.23 16.74 -11.26
CA LEU A 349 9.22 17.70 -12.37
C LEU A 349 10.61 17.87 -13.00
N LYS A 350 11.67 17.95 -12.18
CA LYS A 350 13.05 18.08 -12.68
C LYS A 350 13.48 16.88 -13.50
N LEU A 351 13.23 15.65 -13.04
CA LEU A 351 13.67 14.45 -13.73
C LEU A 351 12.65 13.96 -14.75
N ALA A 352 11.46 13.60 -14.28
CA ALA A 352 10.44 12.98 -15.13
C ALA A 352 9.76 14.00 -16.05
N GLY A 353 9.54 15.23 -15.60
CA GLY A 353 9.01 16.31 -16.44
C GLY A 353 9.93 16.62 -17.62
N LEU A 354 11.23 16.79 -17.37
CA LEU A 354 12.22 17.01 -18.42
C LEU A 354 12.30 15.79 -19.38
N SER A 355 12.35 14.58 -18.83
CA SER A 355 12.36 13.36 -19.63
C SER A 355 11.09 13.21 -20.49
N ALA A 356 9.93 13.57 -19.96
CA ALA A 356 8.65 13.57 -20.67
C ALA A 356 8.64 14.59 -21.83
N LYS A 357 9.18 15.79 -21.60
CA LYS A 357 9.34 16.81 -22.66
C LYS A 357 10.21 16.32 -23.80
N ILE A 358 11.36 15.72 -23.50
CA ILE A 358 12.28 15.12 -24.49
C ILE A 358 11.63 13.92 -25.18
N ALA A 359 10.79 13.17 -24.48
CA ALA A 359 10.06 12.03 -25.05
C ALA A 359 8.94 12.45 -26.01
N GLY A 360 8.51 13.71 -26.02
CA GLY A 360 7.42 14.24 -26.81
C GLY A 360 6.04 14.06 -26.16
N VAL A 361 5.99 13.91 -24.83
CA VAL A 361 4.72 13.87 -24.07
C VAL A 361 4.00 15.20 -24.24
N LYS A 362 2.71 15.17 -24.64
CA LYS A 362 1.96 16.38 -25.00
C LYS A 362 1.56 17.21 -23.79
N LYS A 363 1.07 16.56 -22.73
CA LYS A 363 0.62 17.22 -21.52
C LYS A 363 1.49 16.81 -20.32
N ILE A 364 2.13 17.78 -19.69
CA ILE A 364 3.01 17.61 -18.52
C ILE A 364 2.41 18.46 -17.41
N ILE A 365 1.67 17.83 -16.53
CA ILE A 365 0.91 18.48 -15.46
C ILE A 365 1.69 18.35 -14.16
N TYR A 366 1.97 19.49 -13.51
CA TYR A 366 2.61 19.51 -12.19
C TYR A 366 1.56 19.72 -11.10
N SER A 367 1.27 18.69 -10.32
CA SER A 367 0.35 18.77 -9.17
C SER A 367 1.11 19.27 -7.95
N ARG A 368 0.71 20.44 -7.43
CA ARG A 368 1.33 21.06 -6.27
C ARG A 368 0.38 21.06 -5.08
N GLY A 369 0.71 20.25 -4.09
CA GLY A 369 -0.09 20.09 -2.87
C GLY A 369 0.41 20.85 -1.65
N ILE A 370 1.39 21.79 -1.80
CA ILE A 370 2.02 22.48 -0.67
C ILE A 370 1.97 23.99 -0.91
N ALA A 371 1.38 24.73 0.03
CA ALA A 371 1.30 26.19 0.02
C ALA A 371 2.59 26.84 0.54
N VAL A 372 3.72 26.57 -0.12
CA VAL A 372 5.04 27.17 0.17
C VAL A 372 5.56 27.88 -1.07
N PRO A 373 6.10 29.11 -0.96
CA PRO A 373 6.60 29.85 -2.11
C PRO A 373 7.67 29.08 -2.90
N ILE A 374 7.56 29.08 -4.23
CA ILE A 374 8.58 28.50 -5.09
C ILE A 374 9.79 29.46 -5.14
N LYS A 375 10.99 28.91 -5.01
CA LYS A 375 12.22 29.71 -5.18
C LYS A 375 12.35 30.18 -6.63
N ASP A 376 12.60 31.44 -6.82
CA ASP A 376 12.83 32.04 -8.14
C ASP A 376 14.27 31.77 -8.61
N THR A 377 14.45 30.63 -9.30
CA THR A 377 15.72 30.21 -9.88
C THR A 377 15.56 30.00 -11.39
N LEU A 378 16.65 30.13 -12.16
CA LEU A 378 16.63 29.88 -13.61
C LEU A 378 16.05 28.51 -13.95
N LEU A 379 16.41 27.48 -13.17
CA LEU A 379 15.87 26.12 -13.37
C LEU A 379 14.36 26.07 -13.14
N ASN A 380 13.83 26.69 -12.07
CA ASN A 380 12.40 26.69 -11.80
C ASN A 380 11.65 27.50 -12.86
N ARG A 381 12.18 28.65 -13.31
CA ARG A 381 11.61 29.41 -14.43
C ARG A 381 11.54 28.55 -15.70
N PHE A 382 12.62 27.86 -16.04
CA PHE A 382 12.65 26.96 -17.20
C PHE A 382 11.61 25.83 -17.08
N LEU A 383 11.59 25.13 -15.95
CA LEU A 383 10.69 24.00 -15.74
C LEU A 383 9.21 24.39 -15.78
N LEU A 384 8.84 25.50 -15.13
CA LEU A 384 7.45 25.92 -15.04
C LEU A 384 6.97 26.61 -16.33
N ARG A 385 7.84 27.34 -17.04
CA ARG A 385 7.45 28.01 -18.30
C ARG A 385 7.44 27.09 -19.49
N TYR A 386 8.46 26.22 -19.62
CA TYR A 386 8.72 25.48 -20.86
C TYR A 386 8.51 23.97 -20.76
N VAL A 387 8.58 23.39 -19.56
CA VAL A 387 8.38 21.94 -19.36
C VAL A 387 6.94 21.64 -18.94
N ALA A 388 6.46 22.25 -17.87
CA ALA A 388 5.08 22.08 -17.42
C ALA A 388 4.11 22.76 -18.41
N THR A 389 3.12 22.02 -18.87
CA THR A 389 2.00 22.57 -19.68
C THR A 389 0.93 23.17 -18.80
N ASN A 390 0.63 22.50 -17.68
CA ASN A 390 -0.37 22.91 -16.70
C ASN A 390 0.18 22.69 -15.28
N ILE A 391 -0.33 23.44 -14.32
CA ILE A 391 -0.05 23.29 -12.90
C ILE A 391 -1.39 23.13 -12.19
N ILE A 392 -1.53 22.10 -11.38
CA ILE A 392 -2.66 21.94 -10.46
C ILE A 392 -2.24 22.54 -9.12
N ALA A 393 -2.98 23.52 -8.65
CA ALA A 393 -2.91 24.04 -7.30
C ALA A 393 -4.13 23.51 -6.53
N ASN A 394 -3.91 22.87 -5.39
CA ASN A 394 -5.00 22.28 -4.60
C ASN A 394 -5.80 23.30 -3.76
N SER A 395 -5.45 24.57 -3.86
CA SER A 395 -6.16 25.68 -3.19
C SER A 395 -5.78 27.03 -3.83
N ILE A 396 -6.57 28.06 -3.57
CA ILE A 396 -6.26 29.45 -3.95
C ILE A 396 -4.93 29.89 -3.29
N GLU A 397 -4.74 29.57 -2.01
CA GLU A 397 -3.50 29.91 -1.31
C GLU A 397 -2.30 29.20 -1.94
N THR A 398 -2.44 27.93 -2.38
CA THR A 398 -1.37 27.25 -3.13
C THR A 398 -1.05 27.98 -4.44
N LYS A 399 -2.08 28.40 -5.20
CA LYS A 399 -1.87 29.24 -6.40
C LYS A 399 -1.15 30.53 -6.06
N ARG A 400 -1.57 31.24 -5.02
CA ARG A 400 -0.94 32.48 -4.55
C ARG A 400 0.52 32.29 -4.18
N THR A 401 0.86 31.20 -3.47
CA THR A 401 2.24 30.93 -3.06
C THR A 401 3.16 30.57 -4.23
N ILE A 402 2.64 30.00 -5.34
CA ILE A 402 3.41 29.76 -6.56
C ILE A 402 3.99 31.08 -7.10
N LEU A 403 3.16 32.12 -7.14
CA LEU A 403 3.51 33.43 -7.70
C LEU A 403 4.11 34.40 -6.69
N LYS A 404 4.11 34.10 -5.39
CA LYS A 404 4.45 35.02 -4.30
C LYS A 404 5.84 35.66 -4.43
N LYS A 405 6.87 34.94 -4.86
CA LYS A 405 8.24 35.42 -5.01
C LYS A 405 8.52 36.08 -6.35
N ASN A 406 7.80 35.66 -7.38
CA ASN A 406 7.89 36.21 -8.71
C ASN A 406 6.55 36.02 -9.43
N PRO A 407 5.76 37.11 -9.62
CA PRO A 407 4.49 37.05 -10.35
C PRO A 407 4.62 36.51 -11.78
N TYR A 408 5.80 36.68 -12.38
CA TYR A 408 6.11 36.22 -13.74
C TYR A 408 6.81 34.89 -13.76
N LEU A 409 6.82 34.11 -12.66
CA LEU A 409 7.46 32.80 -12.59
C LEU A 409 6.89 31.82 -13.62
N VAL A 410 5.60 31.87 -13.81
CA VAL A 410 4.83 31.08 -14.78
C VAL A 410 3.58 31.88 -15.19
N ASP A 411 3.07 31.62 -16.39
CA ASP A 411 1.79 32.19 -16.84
C ASP A 411 0.66 31.70 -15.91
N GLU A 412 -0.10 32.64 -15.36
CA GLU A 412 -1.18 32.37 -14.43
C GLU A 412 -2.28 31.47 -15.04
N ASN A 413 -2.50 31.55 -16.35
CA ASN A 413 -3.45 30.70 -17.09
C ASN A 413 -3.07 29.22 -17.10
N LYS A 414 -1.81 28.90 -16.81
CA LYS A 414 -1.39 27.50 -16.64
C LYS A 414 -1.73 26.92 -15.26
N ILE A 415 -2.14 27.76 -14.28
CA ILE A 415 -2.41 27.35 -12.91
C ILE A 415 -3.89 27.12 -12.74
N ASN A 416 -4.28 25.87 -12.64
CA ASN A 416 -5.65 25.44 -12.44
C ASN A 416 -5.87 25.13 -10.96
N ILE A 417 -6.87 25.70 -10.33
CA ILE A 417 -7.26 25.36 -8.96
C ILE A 417 -8.16 24.14 -9.04
N ILE A 418 -7.68 23.01 -8.50
CA ILE A 418 -8.43 21.76 -8.41
C ILE A 418 -8.36 21.30 -6.97
N TYR A 419 -9.44 21.44 -6.23
CA TYR A 419 -9.51 21.04 -4.84
C TYR A 419 -9.39 19.52 -4.70
N ASN A 420 -8.76 19.11 -3.60
CA ASN A 420 -8.76 17.72 -3.24
C ASN A 420 -10.16 17.30 -2.80
N GLY A 421 -10.57 16.09 -3.18
CA GLY A 421 -11.85 15.51 -2.81
C GLY A 421 -11.71 14.21 -2.03
N ILE A 422 -12.76 13.84 -1.33
CA ILE A 422 -12.90 12.56 -0.64
C ILE A 422 -13.95 11.68 -1.32
N ASP A 423 -13.86 10.36 -1.13
CA ASP A 423 -14.91 9.43 -1.52
C ASP A 423 -16.10 9.55 -0.56
N PHE A 424 -17.06 10.35 -0.94
CA PHE A 424 -18.22 10.65 -0.11
C PHE A 424 -19.04 9.41 0.23
N LYS A 425 -19.08 8.41 -0.66
CA LYS A 425 -19.79 7.14 -0.43
C LYS A 425 -19.13 6.33 0.69
N GLU A 426 -17.81 6.39 0.80
CA GLU A 426 -17.07 5.73 1.87
C GLU A 426 -17.40 6.37 3.23
N TYR A 427 -17.45 7.72 3.29
CA TYR A 427 -17.77 8.46 4.51
C TYR A 427 -19.26 8.39 4.94
N SER A 428 -20.15 7.98 4.05
CA SER A 428 -21.58 7.76 4.36
C SER A 428 -21.85 6.45 5.11
N ARG A 429 -20.87 5.58 5.30
CA ARG A 429 -21.04 4.33 6.06
C ARG A 429 -21.29 4.61 7.53
N HIS A 430 -22.29 3.95 8.10
CA HIS A 430 -22.68 4.11 9.50
C HIS A 430 -21.88 3.22 10.47
N GLN A 431 -21.24 2.15 9.97
CA GLN A 431 -20.42 1.27 10.82
C GLN A 431 -19.07 1.90 11.09
N TYR A 432 -18.72 2.07 12.35
CA TYR A 432 -17.43 2.55 12.81
C TYR A 432 -16.99 1.80 14.07
N LYS A 433 -15.67 1.73 14.27
CA LYS A 433 -15.05 1.14 15.44
C LYS A 433 -15.01 2.17 16.58
N GLU A 434 -15.41 1.77 17.79
CA GLU A 434 -15.18 2.57 18.98
C GLU A 434 -13.67 2.63 19.29
N LEU A 435 -13.13 3.85 19.32
CA LEU A 435 -11.72 4.11 19.63
C LEU A 435 -11.53 4.63 21.05
N TYR A 436 -12.60 5.11 21.64
CA TYR A 436 -12.64 5.63 22.99
C TYR A 436 -14.04 5.45 23.59
N THR A 437 -14.11 4.84 24.78
CA THR A 437 -15.38 4.69 25.50
C THR A 437 -15.72 5.97 26.25
N ARG A 438 -16.72 6.70 25.74
CA ARG A 438 -17.15 8.00 26.25
C ARG A 438 -17.79 7.87 27.64
N LYS A 439 -17.41 8.75 28.56
CA LYS A 439 -18.10 8.94 29.82
C LYS A 439 -19.22 9.99 29.71
N ASN A 440 -20.16 9.95 30.64
CA ASN A 440 -21.30 10.87 30.61
C ASN A 440 -20.86 12.34 30.65
N GLY A 441 -21.40 13.16 29.74
CA GLY A 441 -21.16 14.61 29.69
C GLY A 441 -19.80 15.02 29.09
N GLU A 442 -18.97 14.08 28.59
CA GLU A 442 -17.71 14.42 27.94
C GLU A 442 -17.95 14.88 26.51
N VAL A 443 -17.30 16.01 26.11
CA VAL A 443 -17.17 16.42 24.71
C VAL A 443 -15.78 16.04 24.20
N ILE A 444 -15.74 15.34 23.08
CA ILE A 444 -14.50 14.78 22.53
C ILE A 444 -13.96 15.69 21.42
N ILE A 445 -12.78 16.25 21.67
CA ILE A 445 -12.01 17.04 20.70
C ILE A 445 -11.05 16.10 19.98
N GLY A 446 -10.97 16.17 18.67
CA GLY A 446 -10.07 15.34 17.88
C GLY A 446 -9.07 16.13 17.08
N ASN A 447 -7.85 15.59 16.96
CA ASN A 447 -6.86 16.03 16.00
C ASN A 447 -6.19 14.80 15.37
N ALA A 448 -5.90 14.88 14.06
CA ALA A 448 -5.19 13.83 13.35
C ALA A 448 -4.04 14.44 12.53
N GLY A 449 -2.83 13.97 12.82
CA GLY A 449 -1.63 14.46 12.14
C GLY A 449 -0.35 13.79 12.61
N ARG A 450 0.72 13.94 11.82
CA ARG A 450 2.05 13.48 12.20
C ARG A 450 2.57 14.30 13.39
N PHE A 451 3.14 13.67 14.40
CA PHE A 451 3.78 14.38 15.50
C PHE A 451 5.11 14.98 15.05
N SER A 452 5.03 16.16 14.44
CA SER A 452 6.13 16.96 13.88
C SER A 452 5.84 18.44 14.09
N GLU A 453 6.85 19.29 14.02
CA GLU A 453 6.73 20.73 14.28
C GLU A 453 5.67 21.40 13.40
N GLU A 454 5.59 21.00 12.12
CA GLU A 454 4.63 21.60 11.19
C GLU A 454 3.15 21.38 11.57
N LYS A 455 2.84 20.44 12.46
CA LYS A 455 1.45 20.13 12.86
C LYS A 455 1.01 20.82 14.15
N GLY A 456 1.91 21.48 14.87
CA GLY A 456 1.58 22.40 15.97
C GLY A 456 0.83 21.77 17.13
N HIS A 457 1.14 20.51 17.50
CA HIS A 457 0.46 19.83 18.61
C HIS A 457 0.70 20.49 19.96
N GLU A 458 1.74 21.34 20.11
CA GLU A 458 1.96 22.16 21.29
C GLU A 458 0.79 23.09 21.59
N HIS A 459 0.13 23.63 20.56
CA HIS A 459 -1.05 24.48 20.73
C HIS A 459 -2.27 23.69 21.24
N LEU A 460 -2.36 22.39 20.90
CA LEU A 460 -3.42 21.52 21.42
C LEU A 460 -3.19 21.14 22.89
N ILE A 461 -1.95 21.02 23.30
CA ILE A 461 -1.60 20.76 24.71
C ILE A 461 -1.91 22.02 25.54
N GLU A 462 -1.57 23.22 25.04
CA GLU A 462 -1.92 24.47 25.71
C GLU A 462 -3.44 24.69 25.75
N LEU A 463 -4.17 24.40 24.65
CA LEU A 463 -5.63 24.36 24.66
C LEU A 463 -6.18 23.43 25.77
N ALA A 464 -5.65 22.21 25.86
CA ALA A 464 -6.08 21.25 26.88
C ALA A 464 -5.81 21.75 28.31
N LYS A 465 -4.69 22.43 28.54
CA LYS A 465 -4.35 23.08 29.80
C LYS A 465 -5.37 24.16 30.15
N GLN A 466 -5.64 25.10 29.24
CA GLN A 466 -6.61 26.19 29.46
C GLN A 466 -8.04 25.68 29.71
N LEU A 467 -8.48 24.63 28.97
CA LEU A 467 -9.78 24.01 29.19
C LEU A 467 -9.85 23.31 30.57
N ASN A 468 -8.76 22.70 31.02
CA ASN A 468 -8.69 22.06 32.34
C ASN A 468 -8.70 23.10 33.48
N GLU A 469 -8.00 24.21 33.33
CA GLU A 469 -8.02 25.37 34.27
C GLU A 469 -9.42 25.98 34.38
N GLN A 470 -10.22 25.94 33.31
CA GLN A 470 -11.63 26.37 33.30
C GLN A 470 -12.59 25.27 33.81
N HIS A 471 -12.08 24.13 34.29
CA HIS A 471 -12.86 22.98 34.79
C HIS A 471 -13.87 22.40 33.77
N ILE A 472 -13.57 22.51 32.49
CA ILE A 472 -14.41 22.00 31.41
C ILE A 472 -14.28 20.47 31.30
N ASN A 473 -15.40 19.80 31.09
CA ASN A 473 -15.43 18.35 30.92
C ASN A 473 -15.17 17.96 29.43
N PHE A 474 -13.96 17.59 29.12
CA PHE A 474 -13.53 17.24 27.75
C PHE A 474 -12.54 16.08 27.72
N LYS A 475 -12.37 15.51 26.55
CA LYS A 475 -11.22 14.67 26.16
C LYS A 475 -10.63 15.15 24.84
N LEU A 476 -9.31 15.09 24.74
CA LEU A 476 -8.58 15.40 23.52
C LEU A 476 -7.96 14.12 22.97
N LEU A 477 -8.44 13.66 21.81
CA LEU A 477 -7.92 12.48 21.12
C LEU A 477 -6.92 12.89 20.04
N LEU A 478 -5.69 12.42 20.16
CA LEU A 478 -4.61 12.71 19.23
C LEU A 478 -4.26 11.46 18.43
N ALA A 479 -4.60 11.47 17.11
CA ALA A 479 -4.32 10.38 16.19
C ALA A 479 -3.07 10.70 15.36
N GLY A 480 -2.05 9.84 15.42
CA GLY A 480 -0.82 9.99 14.64
C GLY A 480 0.39 9.35 15.29
N LYS A 481 1.52 9.43 14.60
CA LYS A 481 2.86 9.05 15.09
C LYS A 481 3.89 10.04 14.57
N GLY A 482 5.00 10.20 15.27
CA GLY A 482 6.08 11.06 14.79
C GLY A 482 7.20 11.26 15.79
N LYS A 483 8.24 11.99 15.36
CA LYS A 483 9.46 12.19 16.16
C LYS A 483 9.22 12.95 17.48
N LEU A 484 8.17 13.77 17.56
CA LEU A 484 7.85 14.57 18.73
C LEU A 484 6.86 13.91 19.68
N GLU A 485 6.40 12.70 19.42
CA GLU A 485 5.41 11.99 20.24
C GLU A 485 5.82 11.90 21.72
N ASN A 486 7.06 11.47 21.99
CA ASN A 486 7.56 11.36 23.35
C ASN A 486 7.71 12.72 24.05
N LYS A 487 8.05 13.79 23.30
CA LYS A 487 8.09 15.16 23.84
C LYS A 487 6.70 15.60 24.31
N TYR A 488 5.69 15.36 23.48
CA TYR A 488 4.31 15.76 23.79
C TYR A 488 3.70 14.93 24.93
N LYS A 489 3.98 13.62 25.00
CA LYS A 489 3.54 12.76 26.13
C LYS A 489 4.11 13.27 27.46
N LYS A 490 5.40 13.60 27.51
CA LYS A 490 6.04 14.18 28.70
C LYS A 490 5.42 15.53 29.08
N ALA A 491 5.14 16.40 28.10
CA ALA A 491 4.50 17.68 28.37
C ALA A 491 3.10 17.51 28.98
N VAL A 492 2.31 16.57 28.47
CA VAL A 492 0.98 16.22 29.00
C VAL A 492 1.07 15.69 30.43
N GLU A 493 2.05 14.81 30.71
CA GLU A 493 2.29 14.28 32.07
C GLU A 493 2.69 15.38 33.05
N MET A 494 3.64 16.24 32.68
CA MET A 494 4.10 17.35 33.52
C MET A 494 3.01 18.36 33.85
N LEU A 495 2.01 18.52 32.96
CA LEU A 495 0.84 19.39 33.17
C LEU A 495 -0.32 18.68 33.91
N GLY A 496 -0.17 17.41 34.30
CA GLY A 496 -1.23 16.63 34.96
C GLY A 496 -2.44 16.36 34.07
N LEU A 497 -2.26 16.31 32.73
CA LEU A 497 -3.34 16.16 31.75
C LEU A 497 -3.46 14.73 31.18
N SER A 498 -2.79 13.76 31.80
CA SER A 498 -2.74 12.37 31.29
C SER A 498 -4.11 11.68 31.21
N ASP A 499 -5.07 12.10 32.02
CA ASP A 499 -6.46 11.64 31.96
C ASP A 499 -7.30 12.39 30.91
N LYS A 500 -6.88 13.55 30.44
CA LYS A 500 -7.59 14.42 29.47
C LYS A 500 -7.12 14.23 28.03
N VAL A 501 -5.82 13.98 27.82
CA VAL A 501 -5.19 13.91 26.49
C VAL A 501 -4.80 12.46 26.19
N ILE A 502 -5.41 11.88 25.16
CA ILE A 502 -5.25 10.47 24.79
C ILE A 502 -4.54 10.35 23.45
N PHE A 503 -3.42 9.66 23.45
CA PHE A 503 -2.64 9.37 22.24
C PHE A 503 -3.07 8.02 21.67
N LEU A 504 -3.79 8.04 20.54
CA LEU A 504 -4.32 6.84 19.88
C LEU A 504 -3.26 6.10 19.03
N GLY A 505 -2.09 6.71 18.81
CA GLY A 505 -1.13 6.20 17.86
C GLY A 505 -1.60 6.39 16.40
N PHE A 506 -1.05 5.62 15.48
CA PHE A 506 -1.45 5.71 14.07
C PHE A 506 -2.83 5.07 13.86
N VAL A 507 -3.79 5.86 13.45
CA VAL A 507 -5.16 5.41 13.13
C VAL A 507 -5.29 5.31 11.60
N ASN A 508 -5.57 4.11 11.12
CA ASN A 508 -5.72 3.84 9.68
C ASN A 508 -7.14 4.15 9.20
N ASP A 509 -8.13 3.89 10.06
CA ASP A 509 -9.53 4.13 9.80
C ASP A 509 -9.95 5.52 10.30
N MET A 510 -9.78 6.52 9.42
CA MET A 510 -10.15 7.90 9.72
C MET A 510 -11.66 8.11 9.84
N ILE A 511 -12.47 7.26 9.23
CA ILE A 511 -13.94 7.30 9.38
C ILE A 511 -14.32 7.00 10.82
N SER A 512 -13.75 5.92 11.38
CA SER A 512 -13.94 5.61 12.81
C SER A 512 -13.41 6.74 13.70
N PHE A 513 -12.24 7.33 13.38
CA PHE A 513 -11.70 8.44 14.17
C PHE A 513 -12.68 9.63 14.21
N HIS A 514 -13.10 10.12 13.05
CA HIS A 514 -14.03 11.26 12.99
C HIS A 514 -15.41 10.95 13.56
N SER A 515 -15.84 9.70 13.54
CA SER A 515 -17.11 9.30 14.19
C SER A 515 -17.04 9.31 15.71
N ASN A 516 -15.85 9.16 16.30
CA ASN A 516 -15.64 9.13 17.76
C ASN A 516 -15.42 10.51 18.39
N ILE A 517 -15.37 11.60 17.62
CA ILE A 517 -15.15 12.95 18.12
C ILE A 517 -16.38 13.83 17.94
N ASP A 518 -16.44 14.95 18.62
CA ASP A 518 -17.51 15.97 18.52
C ASP A 518 -17.04 17.24 17.83
N ILE A 519 -15.77 17.62 18.01
CA ILE A 519 -15.16 18.82 17.45
C ILE A 519 -13.80 18.43 16.88
N PHE A 520 -13.49 18.88 15.68
CA PHE A 520 -12.17 18.66 15.09
C PHE A 520 -11.36 19.95 15.14
N VAL A 521 -10.12 19.89 15.64
CA VAL A 521 -9.22 21.05 15.74
C VAL A 521 -7.95 20.79 14.94
N LEU A 522 -7.59 21.71 14.02
CA LEU A 522 -6.36 21.68 13.25
C LEU A 522 -5.45 22.85 13.66
N SER A 523 -4.35 22.54 14.34
CA SER A 523 -3.39 23.51 14.90
C SER A 523 -2.10 23.66 14.08
N SER A 524 -2.09 23.23 12.82
CA SER A 524 -0.89 23.18 11.98
C SER A 524 -0.24 24.55 11.78
N HIS A 525 1.11 24.59 11.71
CA HIS A 525 1.87 25.77 11.29
C HIS A 525 1.87 25.98 9.78
N TYR A 526 1.79 24.88 9.04
CA TYR A 526 1.75 24.83 7.57
C TYR A 526 0.78 23.77 7.12
N GLU A 527 -0.09 24.11 6.17
CA GLU A 527 -1.02 23.16 5.55
C GLU A 527 -1.17 23.50 4.05
N GLY A 528 -1.18 22.47 3.24
CA GLY A 528 -1.46 22.62 1.80
C GLY A 528 -2.96 22.73 1.53
N PHE A 529 -3.69 21.65 1.85
CA PHE A 529 -5.15 21.61 1.68
C PHE A 529 -5.90 21.26 2.97
N GLY A 530 -5.34 20.43 3.85
CA GLY A 530 -6.02 20.02 5.08
C GLY A 530 -7.13 18.98 4.84
N TYR A 531 -6.80 17.87 4.22
CA TYR A 531 -7.74 16.74 4.02
C TYR A 531 -8.54 16.40 5.27
N VAL A 532 -7.91 16.41 6.43
CA VAL A 532 -8.53 16.06 7.71
C VAL A 532 -9.71 16.98 8.10
N LEU A 533 -9.73 18.23 7.58
CA LEU A 533 -10.86 19.13 7.78
C LEU A 533 -12.09 18.66 7.00
N ILE A 534 -11.94 18.37 5.71
CA ILE A 534 -13.05 17.89 4.89
C ILE A 534 -13.50 16.47 5.29
N GLU A 535 -12.59 15.65 5.82
CA GLU A 535 -12.90 14.33 6.38
C GLU A 535 -13.75 14.45 7.66
N ALA A 536 -13.43 15.40 8.56
CA ALA A 536 -14.23 15.69 9.74
C ALA A 536 -15.61 16.27 9.37
N MET A 537 -15.65 17.23 8.44
CA MET A 537 -16.89 17.82 7.94
C MET A 537 -17.80 16.78 7.25
N ALA A 538 -17.23 15.79 6.57
CA ALA A 538 -17.99 14.69 5.97
C ALA A 538 -18.63 13.76 7.01
N LYS A 539 -18.19 13.82 8.27
CA LYS A 539 -18.81 13.15 9.43
C LYS A 539 -19.61 14.12 10.30
N GLU A 540 -20.04 15.24 9.71
CA GLU A 540 -20.84 16.27 10.39
C GLU A 540 -20.18 16.82 11.66
N LYS A 541 -18.84 16.94 11.64
CA LYS A 541 -18.13 17.55 12.78
C LYS A 541 -17.78 19.00 12.46
N PRO A 542 -18.09 19.96 13.37
CA PRO A 542 -17.60 21.31 13.26
C PRO A 542 -16.06 21.32 13.32
N VAL A 543 -15.45 22.19 12.55
CA VAL A 543 -13.99 22.26 12.44
C VAL A 543 -13.48 23.61 12.92
N ILE A 544 -12.36 23.60 13.63
CA ILE A 544 -11.66 24.82 14.06
C ILE A 544 -10.22 24.72 13.56
N ALA A 545 -9.73 25.76 12.91
CA ALA A 545 -8.35 25.78 12.43
C ALA A 545 -7.73 27.18 12.50
N PHE A 546 -6.42 27.24 12.63
CA PHE A 546 -5.71 28.50 12.40
C PHE A 546 -5.86 28.97 10.96
N SER A 547 -5.80 30.29 10.73
CA SER A 547 -5.83 30.92 9.40
C SER A 547 -4.54 30.62 8.62
N ILE A 548 -4.44 29.39 8.10
CA ILE A 548 -3.23 28.87 7.44
C ILE A 548 -3.63 28.00 6.25
N GLY A 549 -2.90 28.15 5.15
CA GLY A 549 -3.13 27.38 3.92
C GLY A 549 -4.54 27.58 3.41
N SER A 550 -5.24 26.48 3.11
CA SER A 550 -6.62 26.52 2.62
C SER A 550 -7.69 26.51 3.70
N SER A 551 -7.36 26.67 4.98
CA SER A 551 -8.35 26.67 6.06
C SER A 551 -9.46 27.69 5.84
N THR A 552 -9.11 28.91 5.35
CA THR A 552 -10.05 29.98 5.00
C THR A 552 -10.90 29.70 3.76
N GLU A 553 -10.55 28.73 2.95
CA GLU A 553 -11.32 28.29 1.79
C GLU A 553 -12.29 27.16 2.16
N ILE A 554 -11.86 26.28 3.08
CA ILE A 554 -12.64 25.13 3.56
C ILE A 554 -13.66 25.58 4.61
N ILE A 555 -13.24 26.45 5.54
CA ILE A 555 -14.05 26.90 6.67
C ILE A 555 -14.71 28.24 6.35
N ASP A 556 -16.03 28.27 6.29
CA ASP A 556 -16.83 29.49 6.32
C ASP A 556 -16.99 29.87 7.79
N ASN A 557 -16.24 30.90 8.22
CA ASN A 557 -16.14 31.29 9.63
C ASN A 557 -17.51 31.61 10.23
N GLY A 558 -17.84 30.94 11.33
CA GLY A 558 -19.13 31.07 12.00
C GLY A 558 -20.28 30.25 11.38
N VAL A 559 -20.07 29.58 10.25
CA VAL A 559 -21.12 28.82 9.53
C VAL A 559 -20.91 27.30 9.65
N ASN A 560 -19.70 26.80 9.31
CA ASN A 560 -19.38 25.37 9.40
C ASN A 560 -18.20 25.07 10.32
N GLY A 561 -17.69 26.12 11.01
CA GLY A 561 -16.57 26.06 11.91
C GLY A 561 -16.01 27.44 12.21
N PHE A 562 -14.80 27.49 12.78
CA PHE A 562 -14.13 28.74 13.08
C PHE A 562 -12.71 28.79 12.50
N VAL A 563 -12.36 29.93 11.92
CA VAL A 563 -10.99 30.27 11.51
C VAL A 563 -10.39 31.16 12.60
N ILE A 564 -9.30 30.71 13.21
CA ILE A 564 -8.65 31.36 14.33
C ILE A 564 -7.42 32.09 13.84
N GLU A 565 -7.14 33.24 14.41
CA GLU A 565 -5.90 33.97 14.15
C GLU A 565 -4.68 33.06 14.40
N LYS A 566 -3.70 33.16 13.53
CA LYS A 566 -2.52 32.30 13.55
C LYS A 566 -1.84 32.28 14.93
N PHE A 567 -1.80 31.10 15.55
CA PHE A 567 -1.19 30.82 16.86
C PHE A 567 -1.88 31.48 18.08
N ASN A 568 -3.07 32.02 17.92
CA ASN A 568 -3.83 32.60 19.01
C ASN A 568 -4.61 31.46 19.74
N VAL A 569 -3.95 30.88 20.75
CA VAL A 569 -4.52 29.77 21.52
C VAL A 569 -5.67 30.23 22.41
N ASP A 570 -5.68 31.47 22.87
CA ASP A 570 -6.78 32.01 23.70
C ASP A 570 -8.07 32.11 22.88
N GLN A 571 -7.99 32.60 21.65
CA GLN A 571 -9.12 32.61 20.72
C GLN A 571 -9.55 31.15 20.35
N LEU A 572 -8.59 30.26 20.19
CA LEU A 572 -8.88 28.83 19.95
C LEU A 572 -9.66 28.25 21.12
N THR A 573 -9.23 28.49 22.35
CA THR A 573 -9.88 28.01 23.56
C THR A 573 -11.29 28.59 23.69
N GLU A 574 -11.48 29.90 23.44
CA GLU A 574 -12.80 30.54 23.44
C GLU A 574 -13.78 29.83 22.49
N LYS A 575 -13.37 29.58 21.24
CA LYS A 575 -14.26 28.96 20.24
C LYS A 575 -14.50 27.47 20.50
N VAL A 576 -13.50 26.76 21.03
CA VAL A 576 -13.69 25.37 21.48
C VAL A 576 -14.67 25.32 22.65
N THR A 577 -14.52 26.20 23.65
CA THR A 577 -15.43 26.30 24.81
C THR A 577 -16.86 26.64 24.37
N LEU A 578 -17.03 27.56 23.41
CA LEU A 578 -18.33 27.88 22.82
C LEU A 578 -19.00 26.64 22.23
N LEU A 579 -18.25 25.84 21.46
CA LEU A 579 -18.77 24.61 20.87
C LEU A 579 -19.01 23.52 21.90
N ILE A 580 -18.21 23.41 22.97
CA ILE A 580 -18.44 22.45 24.05
C ILE A 580 -19.78 22.75 24.76
N ASN A 581 -20.05 24.02 25.01
CA ASN A 581 -21.25 24.43 25.77
C ASN A 581 -22.51 24.53 24.90
N ASN A 582 -22.40 24.44 23.55
CA ASN A 582 -23.56 24.59 22.68
C ASN A 582 -23.67 23.40 21.68
N ALA A 583 -24.43 22.39 22.11
CA ALA A 583 -24.64 21.17 21.31
C ALA A 583 -25.38 21.45 19.98
N GLU A 584 -26.37 22.37 20.01
CA GLU A 584 -27.14 22.70 18.81
C GLU A 584 -26.27 23.41 17.78
N LEU A 585 -25.42 24.35 18.20
CA LEU A 585 -24.45 25.00 17.32
C LEU A 585 -23.47 24.00 16.71
N ARG A 586 -22.97 23.02 17.51
CA ARG A 586 -22.12 21.94 17.00
C ARG A 586 -22.80 21.17 15.88
N LYS A 587 -24.06 20.78 16.09
CA LYS A 587 -24.87 20.04 15.11
C LYS A 587 -25.10 20.84 13.85
N GLN A 588 -25.52 22.11 13.97
CA GLN A 588 -25.77 23.00 12.84
C GLN A 588 -24.52 23.22 12.00
N MET A 589 -23.37 23.55 12.65
CA MET A 589 -22.11 23.72 11.95
C MET A 589 -21.63 22.44 11.27
N GLY A 590 -21.79 21.29 11.91
CA GLY A 590 -21.47 19.99 11.33
C GLY A 590 -22.27 19.72 10.05
N GLN A 591 -23.58 19.95 10.07
CA GLN A 591 -24.47 19.80 8.91
C GLN A 591 -24.11 20.76 7.77
N ASN A 592 -23.78 22.02 8.08
CA ASN A 592 -23.31 22.97 7.09
C ASN A 592 -21.98 22.52 6.46
N GLY A 593 -21.06 21.99 7.28
CA GLY A 593 -19.79 21.43 6.82
C GLY A 593 -20.00 20.24 5.87
N PHE A 594 -20.88 19.33 6.25
CA PHE A 594 -21.24 18.18 5.41
C PHE A 594 -21.80 18.60 4.05
N LYS A 595 -22.71 19.58 4.03
CA LYS A 595 -23.26 20.12 2.76
C LYS A 595 -22.17 20.69 1.88
N LYS A 596 -21.28 21.52 2.43
CA LYS A 596 -20.15 22.12 1.68
C LYS A 596 -19.22 21.06 1.08
N VAL A 597 -18.87 20.01 1.86
CA VAL A 597 -18.03 18.92 1.35
C VAL A 597 -18.70 18.18 0.21
N LYS A 598 -19.98 17.87 0.33
CA LYS A 598 -20.75 17.20 -0.71
C LYS A 598 -20.81 18.02 -2.01
N GLU A 599 -20.83 19.32 -1.92
CA GLU A 599 -20.92 20.23 -3.08
C GLU A 599 -19.56 20.49 -3.72
N LEU A 600 -18.49 20.65 -2.94
CA LEU A 600 -17.22 21.18 -3.43
C LEU A 600 -16.05 20.21 -3.38
N PHE A 601 -16.01 19.27 -2.42
CA PHE A 601 -14.83 18.48 -2.10
C PHE A 601 -15.05 16.99 -2.28
N THR A 602 -15.75 16.59 -3.33
CA THR A 602 -15.91 15.18 -3.70
C THR A 602 -14.79 14.75 -4.66
N VAL A 603 -14.38 13.51 -4.56
CA VAL A 603 -13.35 12.95 -5.45
C VAL A 603 -13.85 12.88 -6.90
N GLU A 604 -15.14 12.71 -7.12
CA GLU A 604 -15.77 12.73 -8.44
C GLU A 604 -15.54 14.08 -9.13
N LYS A 605 -15.70 15.19 -8.40
CA LYS A 605 -15.45 16.54 -8.91
C LYS A 605 -13.96 16.74 -9.22
N THR A 606 -13.08 16.39 -8.27
CA THR A 606 -11.63 16.42 -8.49
C THR A 606 -11.24 15.65 -9.76
N VAL A 607 -11.77 14.44 -9.94
CA VAL A 607 -11.44 13.58 -11.08
C VAL A 607 -11.98 14.17 -12.38
N ALA A 608 -13.19 14.75 -12.39
CA ALA A 608 -13.75 15.41 -13.59
C ALA A 608 -12.90 16.61 -14.03
N GLU A 609 -12.46 17.44 -13.07
CA GLU A 609 -11.59 18.59 -13.34
C GLU A 609 -10.19 18.15 -13.81
N VAL A 610 -9.62 17.09 -13.23
CA VAL A 610 -8.35 16.52 -13.70
C VAL A 610 -8.50 15.92 -15.09
N GLU A 611 -9.62 15.24 -15.38
CA GLU A 611 -9.91 14.66 -16.69
C GLU A 611 -9.97 15.73 -17.79
N SER A 612 -10.55 16.90 -17.52
CA SER A 612 -10.58 18.02 -18.46
C SER A 612 -9.18 18.55 -18.81
N LEU A 613 -8.20 18.41 -17.90
CA LEU A 613 -6.81 18.75 -18.19
C LEU A 613 -6.07 17.63 -18.93
N ILE A 614 -6.50 16.38 -18.77
CA ILE A 614 -5.90 15.22 -19.45
C ILE A 614 -6.27 15.23 -20.94
N LEU A 615 -7.51 15.54 -21.28
CA LEU A 615 -8.02 15.67 -22.63
C LEU A 615 -7.48 16.92 -23.33
#